data_877982a8c27241fb39e6e89c4c37e99d
#
_entry.id   877982a8c27241fb39e6e89c4c37e99d
#
_cell.length_a   1.000
_cell.length_b   1.000
_cell.length_c   1.000
_cell.angle_alpha   90.00
_cell.angle_beta   90.00
_cell.angle_gamma   90.00
#
_symmetry.space_group_name_H-M   'P 1'
#
loop_
_entity.id
_entity.type
_entity.pdbx_description
1 polymer ?
#
loop_
_entity_poly.entity_id
_entity_poly.type
_entity_poly.pdbx_seq_one_letter_code
_entity_poly.pdbx_strand_id
1 'polypeptide(L)'
;EYSTNVVFRLSKLPQKGVDVQIAVEESYAAIYNTIHETDFEVFPAANVKIANNGTFVLAPDDKVTPSVKVTLTAFDGMEEDKTYIVPLTVTSSTEGVTFTETSKHMVLLVQDYRNKPNTNKGEDAVQTVLYFEVNDTNPLNALEFLTESGKYFFDHIVLFAANINWDPEKQRVYLANNENVQFLLDNNDKYLQPLRKAGMKIIISILGNHDEAGVAQLSDMGAREFARELAAYCRAYNLDGVAFDDEYSNSPDLSNPWLASPSAYAGSRLMYECKAVMPEKIV
;
A
#
# COMPACT_ATOMS: atom_id res chain seq x y z
N GLU A 1 -7.18 12.20 -17.29
CA GLU A 1 -5.80 12.33 -16.81
C GLU A 1 -5.68 11.73 -15.42
N TYR A 2 -4.66 10.92 -15.18
CA TYR A 2 -4.34 10.30 -13.89
C TYR A 2 -2.88 10.59 -13.55
N SER A 3 -2.56 10.74 -12.27
CA SER A 3 -1.18 10.96 -11.82
C SER A 3 -0.81 10.02 -10.67
N THR A 4 0.40 9.53 -10.72
CA THR A 4 1.03 8.77 -9.62
C THR A 4 2.41 9.33 -9.34
N ASN A 5 3.04 8.89 -8.27
CA ASN A 5 4.38 9.31 -7.88
C ASN A 5 5.30 8.11 -7.81
N VAL A 6 6.52 8.28 -8.30
CA VAL A 6 7.60 7.31 -8.21
C VAL A 6 8.79 7.92 -7.49
N VAL A 7 9.62 7.09 -6.88
CA VAL A 7 10.88 7.51 -6.24
C VAL A 7 12.01 6.61 -6.70
N PHE A 8 13.19 7.19 -6.87
CA PHE A 8 14.42 6.46 -7.05
C PHE A 8 15.16 6.37 -5.73
N ARG A 9 15.68 5.19 -5.39
CA ARG A 9 16.37 4.95 -4.12
C ARG A 9 17.75 4.31 -4.36
N LEU A 10 18.77 4.87 -3.75
CA LEU A 10 20.11 4.27 -3.68
C LEU A 10 20.23 3.27 -2.53
N SER A 11 21.01 2.23 -2.71
CA SER A 11 21.34 1.27 -1.65
C SER A 11 22.30 1.87 -0.59
N LYS A 12 23.13 2.83 -0.99
CA LYS A 12 24.08 3.54 -0.12
C LYS A 12 23.89 5.05 -0.21
N LEU A 13 24.28 5.77 0.84
CA LEU A 13 24.33 7.24 0.84
C LEU A 13 25.40 7.73 -0.14
N PRO A 14 25.08 8.64 -1.07
CA PRO A 14 26.06 9.22 -1.97
C PRO A 14 26.84 10.33 -1.25
N GLN A 15 28.12 10.43 -1.54
CA GLN A 15 28.98 11.51 -1.02
C GLN A 15 28.97 12.75 -1.94
N LYS A 16 28.45 12.63 -3.13
CA LYS A 16 28.29 13.68 -4.13
C LYS A 16 26.90 13.62 -4.76
N GLY A 17 26.49 14.69 -5.42
CA GLY A 17 25.23 14.70 -6.17
C GLY A 17 25.18 13.56 -7.20
N VAL A 18 24.02 12.95 -7.34
CA VAL A 18 23.77 11.87 -8.31
C VAL A 18 22.72 12.34 -9.32
N ASP A 19 23.11 12.39 -10.59
CA ASP A 19 22.18 12.65 -11.67
C ASP A 19 21.30 11.44 -11.92
N VAL A 20 20.00 11.65 -11.98
CA VAL A 20 19.00 10.61 -12.23
C VAL A 20 18.14 11.01 -13.41
N GLN A 21 18.04 10.13 -14.39
CA GLN A 21 17.13 10.27 -15.54
C GLN A 21 16.12 9.12 -15.49
N ILE A 22 14.82 9.45 -15.48
CA ILE A 22 13.71 8.51 -15.59
C ILE A 22 13.05 8.72 -16.94
N ALA A 23 12.87 7.67 -17.72
CA ALA A 23 12.26 7.72 -19.05
C ALA A 23 11.32 6.53 -19.28
N VAL A 24 10.42 6.66 -20.23
CA VAL A 24 9.64 5.52 -20.75
C VAL A 24 10.54 4.71 -21.69
N GLU A 25 10.61 3.41 -21.48
CA GLU A 25 11.34 2.46 -22.33
C GLU A 25 10.39 1.39 -22.87
N GLU A 26 9.70 1.69 -23.95
CA GLU A 26 8.66 0.82 -24.53
C GLU A 26 9.17 -0.57 -24.87
N SER A 27 10.46 -0.70 -25.26
CA SER A 27 11.08 -1.99 -25.59
C SER A 27 11.09 -2.99 -24.43
N TYR A 28 11.09 -2.51 -23.19
CA TYR A 28 11.05 -3.37 -22.02
C TYR A 28 9.71 -4.13 -21.85
N ALA A 29 8.63 -3.67 -22.46
CA ALA A 29 7.33 -4.32 -22.39
C ALA A 29 7.37 -5.78 -22.86
N ALA A 30 8.09 -6.05 -23.94
CA ALA A 30 8.23 -7.44 -24.47
C ALA A 30 8.98 -8.35 -23.48
N ILE A 31 10.00 -7.81 -22.79
CA ILE A 31 10.77 -8.53 -21.78
C ILE A 31 9.88 -8.81 -20.57
N TYR A 32 9.13 -7.80 -20.09
CA TYR A 32 8.21 -7.93 -18.99
C TYR A 32 7.13 -8.99 -19.29
N ASN A 33 6.49 -8.92 -20.45
CA ASN A 33 5.46 -9.88 -20.86
C ASN A 33 6.00 -11.31 -20.91
N THR A 34 7.24 -11.48 -21.37
CA THR A 34 7.88 -12.81 -21.39
C THR A 34 8.14 -13.36 -20.00
N ILE A 35 8.63 -12.52 -19.07
CA ILE A 35 8.94 -12.92 -17.69
C ILE A 35 7.68 -13.27 -16.90
N HIS A 36 6.60 -12.50 -17.12
CA HIS A 36 5.36 -12.61 -16.36
C HIS A 36 4.26 -13.39 -17.06
N GLU A 37 4.55 -13.97 -18.24
CA GLU A 37 3.58 -14.73 -19.05
C GLU A 37 2.30 -13.91 -19.33
N THR A 38 2.48 -12.62 -19.69
CA THR A 38 1.41 -11.67 -20.01
C THR A 38 1.51 -11.19 -21.46
N ASP A 39 0.45 -10.51 -21.93
CA ASP A 39 0.34 -9.96 -23.28
C ASP A 39 -0.06 -8.48 -23.28
N PHE A 40 0.36 -7.74 -22.27
CA PHE A 40 0.00 -6.34 -22.09
C PHE A 40 0.49 -5.47 -23.25
N GLU A 41 -0.41 -4.64 -23.79
CA GLU A 41 -0.08 -3.67 -24.83
C GLU A 41 0.65 -2.46 -24.24
N VAL A 42 1.56 -1.87 -25.01
CA VAL A 42 2.32 -0.68 -24.60
C VAL A 42 1.40 0.53 -24.51
N PHE A 43 1.39 1.20 -23.38
CA PHE A 43 0.76 2.53 -23.26
C PHE A 43 1.62 3.55 -23.99
N PRO A 44 1.07 4.37 -24.94
CA PRO A 44 1.87 5.24 -25.78
C PRO A 44 2.71 6.25 -24.98
N ALA A 45 4.00 6.30 -25.20
CA ALA A 45 4.92 7.21 -24.50
C ALA A 45 4.53 8.69 -24.65
N ALA A 46 3.92 9.07 -25.77
CA ALA A 46 3.40 10.42 -25.99
C ALA A 46 2.32 10.85 -24.98
N ASN A 47 1.65 9.88 -24.36
CA ASN A 47 0.61 10.07 -23.36
C ASN A 47 1.13 9.99 -21.92
N VAL A 48 2.45 9.84 -21.74
CA VAL A 48 3.13 9.79 -20.44
C VAL A 48 3.97 11.05 -20.25
N LYS A 49 3.67 11.79 -19.19
CA LYS A 49 4.45 12.97 -18.79
C LYS A 49 5.13 12.72 -17.46
N ILE A 50 6.45 12.80 -17.43
CA ILE A 50 7.26 12.71 -16.21
C ILE A 50 7.67 14.14 -15.80
N ALA A 51 7.50 14.50 -14.54
CA ALA A 51 7.88 15.80 -14.02
C ALA A 51 9.37 16.09 -14.33
N ASN A 52 9.69 17.36 -14.58
CA ASN A 52 11.03 17.82 -14.95
C ASN A 52 11.66 17.05 -16.15
N ASN A 53 10.84 16.56 -17.07
CA ASN A 53 11.26 15.69 -18.17
C ASN A 53 12.08 14.48 -17.71
N GLY A 54 11.78 13.98 -16.49
CA GLY A 54 12.44 12.83 -15.88
C GLY A 54 13.83 13.10 -15.31
N THR A 55 14.32 14.34 -15.32
CA THR A 55 15.67 14.68 -14.84
C THR A 55 15.63 15.18 -13.39
N PHE A 56 16.44 14.57 -12.54
CA PHE A 56 16.53 14.89 -11.11
C PHE A 56 17.97 14.81 -10.65
N VAL A 57 18.27 15.54 -9.57
CA VAL A 57 19.55 15.42 -8.86
C VAL A 57 19.24 14.98 -7.44
N LEU A 58 19.82 13.85 -7.05
CA LEU A 58 19.84 13.40 -5.67
C LEU A 58 20.98 14.13 -4.96
N ALA A 59 20.65 14.87 -3.91
CA ALA A 59 21.69 15.61 -3.17
C ALA A 59 22.65 14.69 -2.42
N PRO A 60 23.85 15.15 -2.06
CA PRO A 60 24.72 14.42 -1.14
C PRO A 60 23.97 14.09 0.16
N ASP A 61 24.22 12.92 0.70
CA ASP A 61 23.59 12.39 1.91
C ASP A 61 22.09 12.06 1.80
N ASP A 62 21.45 12.27 0.65
CA ASP A 62 20.11 11.80 0.37
C ASP A 62 20.12 10.42 -0.31
N LYS A 63 19.31 9.49 0.18
CA LYS A 63 19.13 8.15 -0.43
C LYS A 63 18.00 8.04 -1.40
N VAL A 64 17.09 9.00 -1.39
CA VAL A 64 15.82 8.92 -2.12
C VAL A 64 15.59 10.24 -2.83
N THR A 65 15.20 10.17 -4.10
CA THR A 65 14.76 11.38 -4.82
C THR A 65 13.50 11.98 -4.17
N PRO A 66 13.23 13.25 -4.39
CA PRO A 66 11.89 13.78 -4.22
C PRO A 66 10.87 12.91 -4.97
N SER A 67 9.61 12.99 -4.56
CA SER A 67 8.51 12.30 -5.23
C SER A 67 8.39 12.83 -6.68
N VAL A 68 8.55 11.94 -7.66
CA VAL A 68 8.52 12.25 -9.08
C VAL A 68 7.13 11.96 -9.62
N LYS A 69 6.42 13.02 -10.00
CA LYS A 69 5.07 12.88 -10.56
C LYS A 69 5.14 12.32 -11.99
N VAL A 70 4.41 11.23 -12.22
CA VAL A 70 4.14 10.66 -13.54
C VAL A 70 2.65 10.85 -13.84
N THR A 71 2.36 11.51 -14.94
CA THR A 71 0.99 11.80 -15.39
C THR A 71 0.70 11.00 -16.65
N LEU A 72 -0.44 10.33 -16.66
CA LEU A 72 -0.95 9.52 -17.78
C LEU A 72 -2.19 10.19 -18.34
N THR A 73 -2.22 10.41 -19.65
CA THR A 73 -3.39 10.94 -20.36
C THR A 73 -3.96 9.82 -21.24
N ALA A 74 -5.24 9.54 -21.11
CA ALA A 74 -5.88 8.53 -21.97
C ALA A 74 -5.70 8.90 -23.45
N PHE A 75 -5.54 7.90 -24.29
CA PHE A 75 -5.40 8.05 -25.73
C PHE A 75 -6.67 7.56 -26.45
N ASP A 76 -6.84 7.98 -27.70
CA ASP A 76 -7.96 7.57 -28.53
C ASP A 76 -7.85 6.07 -28.86
N GLY A 77 -8.94 5.34 -28.63
CA GLY A 77 -8.98 3.87 -28.83
C GLY A 77 -8.50 3.07 -27.60
N MET A 78 -8.28 3.69 -26.46
CA MET A 78 -8.02 2.96 -25.21
C MET A 78 -9.24 2.12 -24.83
N GLU A 79 -9.04 0.79 -24.65
CA GLU A 79 -10.09 -0.17 -24.35
C GLU A 79 -10.20 -0.42 -22.83
N GLU A 80 -11.45 -0.45 -22.32
CA GLU A 80 -11.73 -0.54 -20.89
C GLU A 80 -11.27 -1.86 -20.25
N ASP A 81 -11.30 -2.95 -21.01
CA ASP A 81 -10.97 -4.28 -20.48
C ASP A 81 -9.52 -4.69 -20.71
N LYS A 82 -8.73 -3.81 -21.34
CA LYS A 82 -7.31 -4.06 -21.57
C LYS A 82 -6.44 -3.49 -20.44
N THR A 83 -5.37 -4.22 -20.15
CA THR A 83 -4.26 -3.73 -19.33
C THR A 83 -3.15 -3.26 -20.26
N TYR A 84 -2.73 -2.01 -20.07
CA TYR A 84 -1.60 -1.41 -20.77
C TYR A 84 -0.40 -1.33 -19.83
N ILE A 85 0.80 -1.39 -20.41
CA ILE A 85 2.06 -1.33 -19.67
C ILE A 85 2.80 -0.02 -19.97
N VAL A 86 3.23 0.69 -18.91
CA VAL A 86 4.15 1.82 -18.98
C VAL A 86 5.46 1.40 -18.33
N PRO A 87 6.45 0.96 -19.09
CA PRO A 87 7.75 0.63 -18.54
C PRO A 87 8.56 1.91 -18.34
N LEU A 88 8.99 2.16 -17.12
CA LEU A 88 9.91 3.25 -16.77
C LEU A 88 11.30 2.68 -16.53
N THR A 89 12.30 3.36 -17.05
CA THR A 89 13.72 3.03 -16.84
C THR A 89 14.40 4.18 -16.12
N VAL A 90 15.29 3.86 -15.17
CA VAL A 90 16.16 4.82 -14.51
C VAL A 90 17.59 4.65 -15.01
N THR A 91 18.25 5.76 -15.32
CA THR A 91 19.68 5.82 -15.68
C THR A 91 20.39 6.91 -14.88
N SER A 92 21.72 6.84 -14.81
CA SER A 92 22.55 7.86 -14.19
C SER A 92 23.87 7.98 -14.97
N SER A 93 24.32 9.21 -15.18
CA SER A 93 25.64 9.51 -15.72
C SER A 93 26.71 9.62 -14.64
N THR A 94 26.32 9.55 -13.36
CA THR A 94 27.22 9.70 -12.22
C THR A 94 28.10 8.48 -12.08
N GLU A 95 29.40 8.66 -12.11
CA GLU A 95 30.39 7.58 -11.91
C GLU A 95 30.20 6.86 -10.58
N GLY A 96 30.24 5.53 -10.61
CA GLY A 96 30.06 4.65 -9.45
C GLY A 96 28.59 4.31 -9.14
N VAL A 97 27.62 4.87 -9.88
CA VAL A 97 26.21 4.45 -9.82
C VAL A 97 26.02 3.28 -10.80
N THR A 98 25.56 2.16 -10.29
CA THR A 98 25.30 0.95 -11.08
C THR A 98 23.90 0.44 -10.83
N PHE A 99 23.34 -0.24 -11.82
CA PHE A 99 22.00 -0.83 -11.77
C PHE A 99 22.08 -2.34 -12.01
N THR A 100 21.21 -3.09 -11.34
CA THR A 100 20.88 -4.45 -11.78
C THR A 100 19.72 -4.37 -12.76
N GLU A 101 19.55 -5.37 -13.61
CA GLU A 101 18.43 -5.41 -14.57
C GLU A 101 17.07 -5.31 -13.87
N THR A 102 16.95 -5.92 -12.68
CA THR A 102 15.72 -5.88 -11.88
C THR A 102 15.48 -4.55 -11.16
N SER A 103 16.50 -3.73 -10.94
CA SER A 103 16.41 -2.48 -10.18
C SER A 103 16.31 -1.21 -11.03
N LYS A 104 16.63 -1.32 -12.33
CA LYS A 104 16.58 -0.16 -13.23
C LYS A 104 15.21 0.07 -13.88
N HIS A 105 14.31 -0.91 -13.79
CA HIS A 105 12.99 -0.81 -14.37
C HIS A 105 11.90 -0.74 -13.30
N MET A 106 10.87 0.06 -13.58
CA MET A 106 9.60 0.09 -12.86
C MET A 106 8.48 0.02 -13.90
N VAL A 107 7.47 -0.79 -13.65
CA VAL A 107 6.34 -0.94 -14.55
C VAL A 107 5.08 -0.41 -13.88
N LEU A 108 4.34 0.46 -14.59
CA LEU A 108 2.99 0.83 -14.22
C LEU A 108 2.02 0.07 -15.13
N LEU A 109 1.09 -0.65 -14.52
CA LEU A 109 -0.02 -1.29 -15.24
C LEU A 109 -1.22 -0.35 -15.20
N VAL A 110 -1.81 -0.10 -16.38
CA VAL A 110 -2.85 0.91 -16.58
C VAL A 110 -4.08 0.27 -17.20
N GLN A 111 -5.25 0.54 -16.62
CA GLN A 111 -6.55 0.17 -17.19
C GLN A 111 -7.45 1.40 -17.26
N ASP A 112 -8.38 1.44 -18.21
CA ASP A 112 -9.36 2.51 -18.31
C ASP A 112 -10.57 2.23 -17.41
N TYR A 113 -10.73 3.04 -16.38
CA TYR A 113 -11.84 2.96 -15.43
C TYR A 113 -12.78 4.17 -15.51
N ARG A 114 -12.65 5.03 -16.54
CA ARG A 114 -13.40 6.29 -16.64
C ARG A 114 -14.91 6.09 -16.68
N ASN A 115 -15.37 5.01 -17.31
CA ASN A 115 -16.80 4.70 -17.45
C ASN A 115 -17.28 3.64 -16.46
N LYS A 116 -16.39 3.06 -15.66
CA LYS A 116 -16.78 2.09 -14.62
C LYS A 116 -17.28 2.83 -13.38
N PRO A 117 -18.20 2.23 -12.60
CA PRO A 117 -18.57 2.78 -11.30
C PRO A 117 -17.35 3.07 -10.43
N ASN A 118 -17.45 4.07 -9.57
CA ASN A 118 -16.40 4.45 -8.60
C ASN A 118 -17.06 4.91 -7.30
N THR A 119 -16.28 5.14 -6.26
CA THR A 119 -16.76 5.56 -4.93
C THR A 119 -16.99 7.07 -4.80
N ASN A 120 -16.66 7.89 -5.81
CA ASN A 120 -16.79 9.34 -5.70
C ASN A 120 -18.28 9.77 -5.70
N LYS A 121 -18.83 9.97 -4.52
CA LYS A 121 -20.19 10.42 -4.24
C LYS A 121 -20.29 11.93 -4.01
N GLY A 122 -19.15 12.66 -4.06
CA GLY A 122 -19.03 14.10 -3.77
C GLY A 122 -18.29 14.37 -2.45
N GLU A 123 -17.85 15.62 -2.28
CA GLU A 123 -17.01 16.03 -1.12
C GLU A 123 -17.75 15.92 0.22
N ASP A 124 -19.05 16.20 0.25
CA ASP A 124 -19.87 16.19 1.46
C ASP A 124 -20.61 14.84 1.68
N ALA A 125 -20.29 13.82 0.89
CA ALA A 125 -20.96 12.53 1.00
C ALA A 125 -20.54 11.78 2.26
N VAL A 126 -21.50 11.09 2.87
CA VAL A 126 -21.24 10.19 4.00
C VAL A 126 -20.30 9.06 3.52
N GLN A 127 -19.22 8.85 4.25
CA GLN A 127 -18.30 7.74 4.03
C GLN A 127 -18.88 6.47 4.64
N THR A 128 -18.86 5.39 3.88
CA THR A 128 -19.39 4.09 4.30
C THR A 128 -18.27 3.08 4.49
N VAL A 129 -18.32 2.35 5.59
CA VAL A 129 -17.31 1.36 5.96
C VAL A 129 -17.95 -0.02 6.01
N LEU A 130 -17.35 -0.99 5.33
CA LEU A 130 -17.68 -2.40 5.43
C LEU A 130 -16.61 -3.11 6.27
N TYR A 131 -16.99 -3.61 7.46
CA TYR A 131 -16.22 -4.61 8.17
C TYR A 131 -16.50 -5.96 7.53
N PHE A 132 -15.49 -6.46 6.85
CA PHE A 132 -15.60 -7.61 5.99
C PHE A 132 -15.05 -8.85 6.72
N GLU A 133 -15.94 -9.81 7.02
CA GLU A 133 -15.54 -11.08 7.63
C GLU A 133 -14.80 -11.96 6.61
N VAL A 134 -13.49 -12.09 6.78
CA VAL A 134 -12.60 -12.74 5.81
C VAL A 134 -12.78 -14.26 5.72
N ASN A 135 -13.41 -14.88 6.73
CA ASN A 135 -13.49 -16.33 6.83
C ASN A 135 -14.53 -16.93 5.87
N ASP A 136 -15.61 -16.21 5.57
CA ASP A 136 -16.78 -16.77 4.90
C ASP A 136 -17.15 -16.09 3.59
N THR A 137 -16.54 -14.94 3.26
CA THR A 137 -17.05 -14.08 2.20
C THR A 137 -15.96 -13.67 1.21
N ASN A 138 -16.34 -13.47 -0.05
CA ASN A 138 -15.45 -12.92 -1.07
C ASN A 138 -15.49 -11.39 -1.03
N PRO A 139 -14.34 -10.69 -0.84
CA PRO A 139 -14.31 -9.23 -0.78
C PRO A 139 -14.84 -8.56 -2.06
N LEU A 140 -14.77 -9.22 -3.21
CA LEU A 140 -15.30 -8.70 -4.47
C LEU A 140 -16.81 -8.50 -4.45
N ASN A 141 -17.54 -9.13 -3.53
CA ASN A 141 -18.97 -8.91 -3.35
C ASN A 141 -19.28 -7.43 -3.03
N ALA A 142 -18.34 -6.67 -2.48
CA ALA A 142 -18.51 -5.24 -2.25
C ALA A 142 -18.77 -4.44 -3.55
N LEU A 143 -18.35 -4.97 -4.70
CA LEU A 143 -18.58 -4.35 -6.02
C LEU A 143 -20.03 -4.53 -6.54
N GLU A 144 -20.84 -5.37 -5.90
CA GLU A 144 -22.24 -5.56 -6.25
C GLU A 144 -23.15 -4.46 -5.68
N PHE A 145 -22.65 -3.68 -4.70
CA PHE A 145 -23.45 -2.67 -4.01
C PHE A 145 -23.26 -1.31 -4.64
N LEU A 146 -24.27 -0.89 -5.41
CA LEU A 146 -24.34 0.43 -6.03
C LEU A 146 -25.41 1.29 -5.39
N THR A 147 -25.17 2.60 -5.34
CA THR A 147 -26.19 3.60 -5.03
C THR A 147 -27.11 3.80 -6.25
N GLU A 148 -28.25 4.47 -6.07
CA GLU A 148 -29.14 4.85 -7.17
C GLU A 148 -28.43 5.71 -8.25
N SER A 149 -27.40 6.46 -7.85
CA SER A 149 -26.56 7.26 -8.77
C SER A 149 -25.50 6.46 -9.52
N GLY A 150 -25.45 5.12 -9.36
CA GLY A 150 -24.47 4.26 -10.02
C GLY A 150 -23.06 4.35 -9.44
N LYS A 151 -22.90 4.82 -8.20
CA LYS A 151 -21.64 4.84 -7.46
C LYS A 151 -21.55 3.63 -6.55
N TYR A 152 -20.33 3.14 -6.30
CA TYR A 152 -20.16 2.09 -5.29
C TYR A 152 -20.58 2.60 -3.91
N PHE A 153 -21.30 1.75 -3.19
CA PHE A 153 -21.83 2.10 -1.88
C PHE A 153 -20.71 2.23 -0.83
N PHE A 154 -19.78 1.26 -0.79
CA PHE A 154 -18.71 1.23 0.20
C PHE A 154 -17.51 2.07 -0.22
N ASP A 155 -16.97 2.87 0.71
CA ASP A 155 -15.76 3.66 0.54
C ASP A 155 -14.53 2.96 1.16
N HIS A 156 -14.75 2.24 2.25
CA HIS A 156 -13.70 1.57 3.01
C HIS A 156 -14.07 0.10 3.22
N ILE A 157 -13.12 -0.78 2.97
CA ILE A 157 -13.21 -2.22 3.23
C ILE A 157 -12.21 -2.53 4.32
N VAL A 158 -12.70 -2.95 5.48
CA VAL A 158 -11.89 -3.37 6.62
C VAL A 158 -11.83 -4.90 6.63
N LEU A 159 -10.65 -5.46 6.37
CA LEU A 159 -10.40 -6.90 6.43
C LEU A 159 -10.41 -7.33 7.89
N PHE A 160 -11.45 -8.03 8.32
CA PHE A 160 -11.67 -8.45 9.69
C PHE A 160 -11.41 -9.95 9.85
N ALA A 161 -10.36 -10.38 10.55
CA ALA A 161 -9.31 -9.57 11.12
C ALA A 161 -7.98 -10.33 11.14
N ALA A 162 -6.88 -9.60 11.15
CA ALA A 162 -5.60 -10.08 11.63
C ALA A 162 -5.53 -9.95 13.16
N ASN A 163 -4.51 -10.54 13.79
CA ASN A 163 -4.40 -10.60 15.24
C ASN A 163 -3.11 -9.96 15.75
N ILE A 164 -3.15 -9.47 16.99
CA ILE A 164 -1.96 -9.06 17.74
C ILE A 164 -1.53 -10.17 18.68
N ASN A 165 -0.24 -10.53 18.67
CA ASN A 165 0.32 -11.56 19.52
C ASN A 165 1.68 -11.16 20.10
N TRP A 166 2.07 -11.81 21.21
CA TRP A 166 3.39 -11.75 21.81
C TRP A 166 4.25 -12.95 21.37
N ASP A 167 5.47 -12.69 20.93
CA ASP A 167 6.48 -13.71 20.63
C ASP A 167 7.55 -13.71 21.74
N PRO A 168 7.52 -14.69 22.69
CA PRO A 168 8.46 -14.73 23.80
C PRO A 168 9.88 -15.11 23.38
N GLU A 169 10.06 -15.79 22.23
CA GLU A 169 11.39 -16.15 21.74
C GLU A 169 12.10 -14.93 21.11
N LYS A 170 11.36 -14.15 20.36
CA LYS A 170 11.87 -12.94 19.68
C LYS A 170 11.72 -11.67 20.50
N GLN A 171 11.08 -11.77 21.67
CA GLN A 171 10.82 -10.64 22.57
C GLN A 171 10.16 -9.45 21.84
N ARG A 172 9.07 -9.71 21.14
CA ARG A 172 8.36 -8.68 20.37
C ARG A 172 6.85 -8.94 20.30
N VAL A 173 6.10 -7.86 20.18
CA VAL A 173 4.71 -7.90 19.72
C VAL A 173 4.73 -7.99 18.20
N TYR A 174 3.83 -8.76 17.60
CA TYR A 174 3.78 -8.93 16.16
C TYR A 174 2.36 -9.08 15.62
N LEU A 175 2.19 -8.80 14.34
CA LEU A 175 0.96 -9.03 13.59
C LEU A 175 0.91 -10.48 13.12
N ALA A 176 -0.11 -11.21 13.57
CA ALA A 176 -0.40 -12.57 13.16
C ALA A 176 -1.59 -12.58 12.18
N ASN A 177 -1.38 -13.06 10.97
CA ASN A 177 -2.47 -13.29 10.03
C ASN A 177 -3.00 -14.71 10.20
N ASN A 178 -4.31 -14.88 10.22
CA ASN A 178 -4.89 -16.18 9.96
C ASN A 178 -4.74 -16.55 8.46
N GLU A 179 -5.06 -17.79 8.10
CA GLU A 179 -4.88 -18.29 6.73
C GLU A 179 -5.70 -17.47 5.70
N ASN A 180 -6.89 -16.99 6.05
CA ASN A 180 -7.76 -16.25 5.15
C ASN A 180 -7.27 -14.83 4.91
N VAL A 181 -6.81 -14.13 5.96
CA VAL A 181 -6.16 -12.81 5.79
C VAL A 181 -4.92 -12.95 4.93
N GLN A 182 -4.05 -13.93 5.25
CA GLN A 182 -2.82 -14.15 4.49
C GLN A 182 -3.12 -14.49 3.02
N PHE A 183 -4.13 -15.34 2.77
CA PHE A 183 -4.57 -15.67 1.42
C PHE A 183 -4.98 -14.42 0.62
N LEU A 184 -5.75 -13.50 1.21
CA LEU A 184 -6.16 -12.26 0.55
C LEU A 184 -4.97 -11.35 0.25
N LEU A 185 -4.00 -11.26 1.18
CA LEU A 185 -2.79 -10.46 1.00
C LEU A 185 -1.88 -11.05 -0.09
N ASP A 186 -1.72 -12.37 -0.13
CA ASP A 186 -0.90 -13.07 -1.13
C ASP A 186 -1.55 -13.04 -2.51
N ASN A 187 -2.87 -12.98 -2.58
CA ASN A 187 -3.65 -12.86 -3.81
C ASN A 187 -4.21 -11.44 -4.01
N ASN A 188 -3.46 -10.43 -3.57
CA ASN A 188 -3.85 -9.02 -3.58
C ASN A 188 -4.36 -8.56 -4.95
N ASP A 189 -3.66 -8.92 -6.02
CA ASP A 189 -4.02 -8.52 -7.39
C ASP A 189 -5.40 -9.01 -7.81
N LYS A 190 -5.80 -10.18 -7.33
CA LYS A 190 -7.07 -10.80 -7.68
C LYS A 190 -8.23 -10.28 -6.85
N TYR A 191 -8.03 -10.07 -5.54
CA TYR A 191 -9.13 -9.81 -4.61
C TYR A 191 -9.17 -8.37 -4.08
N LEU A 192 -8.03 -7.69 -3.92
CA LEU A 192 -7.96 -6.37 -3.31
C LEU A 192 -7.76 -5.25 -4.33
N GLN A 193 -6.96 -5.48 -5.36
CA GLN A 193 -6.74 -4.46 -6.40
C GLN A 193 -8.01 -4.06 -7.17
N PRO A 194 -8.96 -4.95 -7.51
CA PRO A 194 -10.22 -4.53 -8.13
C PRO A 194 -11.00 -3.53 -7.27
N LEU A 195 -11.04 -3.74 -5.95
CA LEU A 195 -11.69 -2.83 -5.00
C LEU A 195 -10.99 -1.46 -4.98
N ARG A 196 -9.67 -1.45 -4.95
CA ARG A 196 -8.88 -0.20 -5.00
C ARG A 196 -9.08 0.55 -6.31
N LYS A 197 -9.11 -0.15 -7.43
CA LYS A 197 -9.39 0.43 -8.76
C LYS A 197 -10.79 1.05 -8.82
N ALA A 198 -11.74 0.48 -8.08
CA ALA A 198 -13.07 1.05 -7.89
C ALA A 198 -13.09 2.31 -7.00
N GLY A 199 -12.00 2.60 -6.30
CA GLY A 199 -11.83 3.75 -5.40
C GLY A 199 -11.96 3.43 -3.92
N MET A 200 -12.21 2.16 -3.57
CA MET A 200 -12.32 1.74 -2.16
C MET A 200 -10.95 1.73 -1.47
N LYS A 201 -10.93 2.04 -0.18
CA LYS A 201 -9.75 1.96 0.68
C LYS A 201 -9.70 0.61 1.37
N ILE A 202 -8.55 -0.04 1.38
CA ILE A 202 -8.36 -1.35 2.00
C ILE A 202 -7.61 -1.18 3.31
N ILE A 203 -8.25 -1.55 4.39
CA ILE A 203 -7.78 -1.39 5.77
C ILE A 203 -7.69 -2.78 6.39
N ILE A 204 -6.65 -3.05 7.16
CA ILE A 204 -6.56 -4.28 7.94
C ILE A 204 -6.98 -4.02 9.38
N SER A 205 -7.89 -4.82 9.91
CA SER A 205 -8.28 -4.79 11.31
C SER A 205 -7.33 -5.63 12.16
N ILE A 206 -7.07 -5.16 13.36
CA ILE A 206 -6.23 -5.81 14.36
C ILE A 206 -7.09 -6.18 15.56
N LEU A 207 -7.19 -7.45 15.86
CA LEU A 207 -7.98 -8.03 16.94
C LEU A 207 -7.08 -8.77 17.93
N GLY A 208 -7.43 -8.82 19.21
CA GLY A 208 -6.79 -9.68 20.20
C GLY A 208 -6.95 -11.18 19.85
N ASN A 209 -6.12 -12.04 20.41
CA ASN A 209 -6.06 -13.46 20.04
C ASN A 209 -5.89 -14.40 21.27
N HIS A 210 -6.57 -14.11 22.36
CA HIS A 210 -6.39 -14.83 23.63
C HIS A 210 -4.92 -14.88 24.11
N ASP A 211 -4.18 -13.85 23.71
CA ASP A 211 -2.76 -13.63 24.02
C ASP A 211 -2.63 -12.49 25.03
N GLU A 212 -1.49 -12.36 25.68
CA GLU A 212 -1.21 -11.25 26.61
C GLU A 212 -0.91 -9.93 25.91
N ALA A 213 -0.63 -9.94 24.61
CA ALA A 213 -0.59 -8.73 23.80
C ALA A 213 -2.00 -8.35 23.34
N GLY A 214 -2.36 -7.09 23.49
CA GLY A 214 -3.66 -6.57 23.08
C GLY A 214 -3.55 -5.11 22.64
N VAL A 215 -4.55 -4.65 21.92
CA VAL A 215 -4.61 -3.31 21.32
C VAL A 215 -4.51 -2.21 22.39
N ALA A 216 -5.20 -2.37 23.51
CA ALA A 216 -5.23 -1.38 24.59
C ALA A 216 -4.32 -1.72 25.78
N GLN A 217 -3.33 -2.62 25.59
CA GLN A 217 -2.45 -3.07 26.68
C GLN A 217 -0.96 -3.16 26.29
N LEU A 218 -0.54 -2.34 25.33
CA LEU A 218 0.88 -2.14 25.03
C LEU A 218 1.49 -1.02 25.85
N SER A 219 2.75 -1.18 26.27
CA SER A 219 3.55 -0.09 26.79
C SER A 219 3.88 0.92 25.68
N ASP A 220 4.42 2.08 26.02
CA ASP A 220 4.88 3.05 25.01
C ASP A 220 5.92 2.46 24.06
N MET A 221 6.76 1.55 24.55
CA MET A 221 7.75 0.84 23.76
C MET A 221 7.07 -0.19 22.83
N GLY A 222 6.16 -1.01 23.35
CA GLY A 222 5.40 -2.00 22.59
C GLY A 222 4.58 -1.34 21.49
N ALA A 223 3.87 -0.27 21.80
CA ALA A 223 3.07 0.49 20.84
C ALA A 223 3.93 1.05 19.69
N ARG A 224 5.11 1.60 20.01
CA ARG A 224 6.03 2.17 19.00
C ARG A 224 6.57 1.11 18.05
N GLU A 225 7.00 -0.02 18.56
CA GLU A 225 7.56 -1.09 17.73
C GLU A 225 6.46 -1.77 16.88
N PHE A 226 5.30 -2.03 17.47
CA PHE A 226 4.17 -2.61 16.73
C PHE A 226 3.67 -1.66 15.63
N ALA A 227 3.60 -0.36 15.89
CA ALA A 227 3.26 0.63 14.87
C ALA A 227 4.22 0.61 13.66
N ARG A 228 5.52 0.39 13.89
CA ARG A 228 6.51 0.23 12.80
C ARG A 228 6.27 -1.03 11.97
N GLU A 229 5.90 -2.12 12.61
CA GLU A 229 5.52 -3.36 11.92
C GLU A 229 4.26 -3.13 11.08
N LEU A 230 3.21 -2.53 11.63
CA LEU A 230 1.99 -2.19 10.90
C LEU A 230 2.27 -1.28 9.70
N ALA A 231 3.13 -0.28 9.87
CA ALA A 231 3.55 0.58 8.76
C ALA A 231 4.32 -0.19 7.66
N ALA A 232 5.12 -1.19 8.04
CA ALA A 232 5.80 -2.07 7.09
C ALA A 232 4.78 -2.94 6.32
N TYR A 233 3.78 -3.49 6.99
CA TYR A 233 2.68 -4.23 6.36
C TYR A 233 1.88 -3.35 5.38
N CYS A 234 1.48 -2.16 5.81
CA CYS A 234 0.77 -1.23 4.94
C CYS A 234 1.56 -0.91 3.66
N ARG A 235 2.88 -0.80 3.76
CA ARG A 235 3.74 -0.59 2.58
C ARG A 235 3.88 -1.84 1.71
N ALA A 236 4.10 -3.01 2.33
CA ALA A 236 4.34 -4.26 1.62
C ALA A 236 3.12 -4.70 0.81
N TYR A 237 1.94 -4.59 1.39
CA TYR A 237 0.68 -5.01 0.78
C TYR A 237 -0.15 -3.86 0.19
N ASN A 238 0.42 -2.66 0.16
CA ASN A 238 -0.24 -1.45 -0.33
C ASN A 238 -1.61 -1.19 0.34
N LEU A 239 -1.70 -1.39 1.66
CA LEU A 239 -2.91 -1.12 2.43
C LEU A 239 -3.07 0.39 2.67
N ASP A 240 -4.33 0.83 2.79
CA ASP A 240 -4.65 2.24 3.03
C ASP A 240 -4.64 2.60 4.51
N GLY A 241 -4.60 1.62 5.41
CA GLY A 241 -4.56 1.87 6.84
C GLY A 241 -4.77 0.64 7.70
N VAL A 242 -4.97 0.91 8.99
CA VAL A 242 -5.25 -0.07 10.03
C VAL A 242 -6.49 0.34 10.82
N ALA A 243 -7.24 -0.63 11.34
CA ALA A 243 -8.32 -0.46 12.30
C ALA A 243 -8.02 -1.33 13.52
N PHE A 244 -8.57 -0.97 14.66
CA PHE A 244 -8.31 -1.67 15.92
C PHE A 244 -9.62 -2.10 16.57
N ASP A 245 -9.65 -3.34 17.04
CA ASP A 245 -10.73 -3.91 17.83
C ASP A 245 -10.13 -4.53 19.10
N ASP A 246 -10.49 -3.96 20.25
CA ASP A 246 -9.92 -4.36 21.55
C ASP A 246 -10.76 -5.43 22.23
N GLU A 247 -10.68 -6.65 21.68
CA GLU A 247 -11.36 -7.83 22.21
C GLU A 247 -10.39 -9.00 22.39
N TYR A 248 -10.80 -10.00 23.16
CA TYR A 248 -10.14 -11.31 23.32
C TYR A 248 -8.69 -11.28 23.79
N SER A 249 -8.23 -10.21 24.44
CA SER A 249 -6.90 -10.18 25.03
C SER A 249 -6.91 -10.74 26.46
N ASN A 250 -5.90 -11.52 26.81
CA ASN A 250 -5.69 -12.02 28.18
C ASN A 250 -5.06 -10.93 29.07
N SER A 251 -5.04 -11.16 30.38
CA SER A 251 -4.33 -10.27 31.29
C SER A 251 -2.83 -10.25 30.98
N PRO A 252 -2.22 -9.07 30.79
CA PRO A 252 -0.80 -8.97 30.43
C PRO A 252 0.10 -9.28 31.63
N ASP A 253 1.27 -9.87 31.34
CA ASP A 253 2.37 -9.93 32.32
C ASP A 253 3.00 -8.52 32.45
N LEU A 254 2.74 -7.86 33.57
CA LEU A 254 3.26 -6.50 33.83
C LEU A 254 4.77 -6.47 34.12
N SER A 255 5.42 -7.62 34.27
CA SER A 255 6.89 -7.68 34.31
C SER A 255 7.51 -7.60 32.90
N ASN A 256 6.71 -7.83 31.86
CA ASN A 256 7.11 -7.69 30.49
C ASN A 256 7.11 -6.21 30.08
N PRO A 257 8.28 -5.63 29.71
CA PRO A 257 8.40 -4.20 29.41
C PRO A 257 7.64 -3.76 28.14
N TRP A 258 7.18 -4.69 27.31
CA TRP A 258 6.39 -4.41 26.10
C TRP A 258 4.91 -4.23 26.39
N LEU A 259 4.44 -4.69 27.54
CA LEU A 259 3.04 -4.72 27.91
C LEU A 259 2.74 -3.70 29.02
N ALA A 260 1.47 -3.36 29.16
CA ALA A 260 0.96 -2.45 30.17
C ALA A 260 -0.44 -2.89 30.63
N SER A 261 -0.91 -2.36 31.74
CA SER A 261 -2.32 -2.53 32.14
C SER A 261 -3.26 -2.00 31.06
N PRO A 262 -4.34 -2.73 30.74
CA PRO A 262 -5.33 -2.29 29.76
C PRO A 262 -5.86 -0.89 30.12
N SER A 263 -5.85 0.01 29.14
CA SER A 263 -6.31 1.39 29.36
C SER A 263 -6.59 2.13 28.07
N ALA A 264 -7.46 3.15 28.12
CA ALA A 264 -7.66 4.06 27.01
C ALA A 264 -6.38 4.80 26.61
N TYR A 265 -5.45 5.02 27.55
CA TYR A 265 -4.14 5.60 27.25
C TYR A 265 -3.33 4.67 26.34
N ALA A 266 -3.23 3.39 26.67
CA ALA A 266 -2.45 2.42 25.88
C ALA A 266 -3.01 2.29 24.46
N GLY A 267 -4.34 2.19 24.29
CA GLY A 267 -4.98 2.19 22.98
C GLY A 267 -4.72 3.48 22.19
N SER A 268 -4.92 4.64 22.82
CA SER A 268 -4.64 5.94 22.18
C SER A 268 -3.17 6.09 21.83
N ARG A 269 -2.26 5.57 22.65
CA ARG A 269 -0.83 5.58 22.40
C ARG A 269 -0.47 4.78 21.13
N LEU A 270 -1.04 3.60 20.96
CA LEU A 270 -0.83 2.80 19.75
C LEU A 270 -1.29 3.55 18.48
N MET A 271 -2.49 4.15 18.51
CA MET A 271 -3.02 4.94 17.39
C MET A 271 -2.12 6.14 17.07
N TYR A 272 -1.63 6.85 18.11
CA TYR A 272 -0.70 7.96 17.96
C TYR A 272 0.61 7.53 17.28
N GLU A 273 1.22 6.42 17.73
CA GLU A 273 2.46 5.91 17.14
C GLU A 273 2.25 5.44 15.70
N CYS A 274 1.08 4.84 15.38
CA CYS A 274 0.73 4.52 14.00
C CYS A 274 0.67 5.77 13.12
N LYS A 275 -0.03 6.82 13.57
CA LYS A 275 -0.07 8.09 12.83
C LYS A 275 1.30 8.75 12.70
N ALA A 276 2.19 8.61 13.68
CA ALA A 276 3.54 9.16 13.63
C ALA A 276 4.42 8.50 12.55
N VAL A 277 4.28 7.18 12.34
CA VAL A 277 5.12 6.42 11.38
C VAL A 277 4.48 6.27 10.00
N MET A 278 3.18 6.51 9.86
CA MET A 278 2.43 6.46 8.60
C MET A 278 1.33 7.54 8.55
N PRO A 279 1.71 8.84 8.56
CA PRO A 279 0.78 9.96 8.69
C PRO A 279 -0.27 10.03 7.57
N GLU A 280 0.04 9.49 6.39
CA GLU A 280 -0.83 9.46 5.21
C GLU A 280 -1.87 8.32 5.26
N LYS A 281 -1.72 7.35 6.16
CA LYS A 281 -2.62 6.19 6.27
C LYS A 281 -3.80 6.48 7.20
N ILE A 282 -4.87 5.73 6.99
CA ILE A 282 -6.04 5.71 7.89
C ILE A 282 -5.66 4.96 9.17
N VAL A 283 -6.00 5.53 10.31
CA VAL A 283 -5.85 4.90 11.63
C VAL A 283 -7.07 5.24 12.47
#